data_33344a9707927c3b68a434e01c4b86fc
#
_entry.id   33344a9707927c3b68a434e01c4b86fc
#
_cell.length_a   1.000
_cell.length_b   1.000
_cell.length_c   1.000
_cell.angle_alpha   90.00
_cell.angle_beta   90.00
_cell.angle_gamma   90.00
#
_symmetry.space_group_name_H-M   'P 1'
#
loop_
_entity.id
_entity.type
_entity.pdbx_description
1 polymer ?
#
loop_
_entity_poly.entity_id
_entity_poly.type
_entity_poly.pdbx_seq_one_letter_code
_entity_poly.pdbx_strand_id
1 'polypeptide(L)'
;IPFFGKIILFDQTARFCSSMHLMTKAGLNTIESLNIAKESFNNLYLRLELDVIENRVISGSSLSQSFSESKVFPRVFVQLLISGDMGGKVSEMFEKIKNYLDQEVESVRNIMLTFLQPSIILVMGVFVLLIVLSIMLPLLQMNNLIFNL
;
A
#
# COMPACT_ATOMS: atom_id res chain seq x y z
N ILE A 1 5.38 -2.73 -11.28
CA ILE A 1 6.44 -2.45 -10.30
C ILE A 1 5.97 -3.07 -8.97
N PRO A 2 6.69 -4.07 -8.40
CA PRO A 2 6.21 -4.85 -7.25
C PRO A 2 5.99 -4.01 -5.99
N PHE A 3 6.66 -2.88 -5.87
CA PHE A 3 6.56 -1.98 -4.71
C PHE A 3 5.21 -1.24 -4.64
N PHE A 4 4.71 -0.72 -5.77
CA PHE A 4 3.42 -0.05 -5.82
C PHE A 4 2.25 -1.00 -5.56
N GLY A 5 2.33 -2.23 -6.07
CA GLY A 5 1.31 -3.26 -5.81
C GLY A 5 1.17 -3.58 -4.32
N LYS A 6 2.30 -3.60 -3.60
CA LYS A 6 2.33 -3.82 -2.16
C LYS A 6 1.61 -2.71 -1.38
N ILE A 7 1.87 -1.45 -1.74
CA ILE A 7 1.23 -0.28 -1.09
C ILE A 7 -0.28 -0.30 -1.34
N ILE A 8 -0.70 -0.57 -2.57
CA ILE A 8 -2.13 -0.66 -2.93
C ILE A 8 -2.82 -1.77 -2.12
N LEU A 9 -2.16 -2.92 -1.98
CA LEU A 9 -2.70 -4.02 -1.19
C LEU A 9 -2.83 -3.65 0.30
N PHE A 10 -1.83 -2.97 0.87
CA PHE A 10 -1.88 -2.47 2.25
C PHE A 10 -3.01 -1.46 2.46
N ASP A 11 -3.16 -0.50 1.53
CA ASP A 11 -4.23 0.50 1.60
C ASP A 11 -5.62 -0.14 1.50
N GLN A 12 -5.82 -1.06 0.57
CA GLN A 12 -7.09 -1.80 0.44
C GLN A 12 -7.37 -2.68 1.67
N THR A 13 -6.35 -3.31 2.23
CA THR A 13 -6.48 -4.11 3.45
C THR A 13 -6.83 -3.22 4.65
N ALA A 14 -6.25 -2.03 4.76
CA ALA A 14 -6.59 -1.05 5.79
C ALA A 14 -8.06 -0.61 5.69
N ARG A 15 -8.55 -0.37 4.48
CA ARG A 15 -9.97 -0.05 4.23
C ARG A 15 -10.90 -1.20 4.59
N PHE A 16 -10.51 -2.41 4.26
CA PHE A 16 -11.20 -3.62 4.67
C PHE A 16 -11.32 -3.72 6.20
N CYS A 17 -10.22 -3.52 6.92
CA CYS A 17 -10.21 -3.52 8.37
C CYS A 17 -11.08 -2.43 8.97
N SER A 18 -11.08 -1.23 8.36
CA SER A 18 -11.96 -0.12 8.76
C SER A 18 -13.43 -0.50 8.61
N SER A 19 -13.80 -1.10 7.49
CA SER A 19 -15.17 -1.58 7.25
C SER A 19 -15.57 -2.66 8.26
N MET A 20 -14.70 -3.64 8.50
CA MET A 20 -14.93 -4.68 9.51
C MET A 20 -15.11 -4.10 10.92
N HIS A 21 -14.26 -3.15 11.30
CA HIS A 21 -14.37 -2.46 12.59
C HIS A 21 -15.72 -1.76 12.74
N LEU A 22 -16.10 -0.95 11.77
CA LEU A 22 -17.34 -0.16 11.83
C LEU A 22 -18.58 -1.05 11.87
N MET A 23 -18.62 -2.09 11.06
CA MET A 23 -19.78 -2.99 10.97
C MET A 23 -19.93 -3.86 12.21
N THR A 24 -18.84 -4.43 12.71
CA THR A 24 -18.87 -5.24 13.94
C THR A 24 -19.15 -4.37 15.17
N LYS A 25 -18.67 -3.13 15.19
CA LYS A 25 -18.99 -2.15 16.23
C LYS A 25 -20.49 -1.76 16.21
N ALA A 26 -21.08 -1.69 15.02
CA ALA A 26 -22.51 -1.43 14.85
C ALA A 26 -23.40 -2.63 15.19
N GLY A 27 -22.84 -3.78 15.51
CA GLY A 27 -23.57 -4.98 15.92
C GLY A 27 -23.81 -6.02 14.83
N LEU A 28 -23.25 -5.83 13.63
CA LEU A 28 -23.29 -6.87 12.60
C LEU A 28 -22.40 -8.03 13.00
N ASN A 29 -22.83 -9.25 12.65
CA ASN A 29 -22.00 -10.43 12.88
C ASN A 29 -20.79 -10.45 11.92
N THR A 30 -19.80 -11.27 12.25
CA THR A 30 -18.55 -11.35 11.51
C THR A 30 -18.74 -11.74 10.04
N ILE A 31 -19.66 -12.65 9.76
CA ILE A 31 -19.91 -13.16 8.40
C ILE A 31 -20.55 -12.07 7.53
N GLU A 32 -21.57 -11.40 8.05
CA GLU A 32 -22.20 -10.27 7.35
C GLU A 32 -21.21 -9.13 7.10
N SER A 33 -20.37 -8.85 8.10
CA SER A 33 -19.33 -7.84 7.98
C SER A 33 -18.30 -8.20 6.89
N LEU A 34 -17.87 -9.46 6.81
CA LEU A 34 -16.98 -9.95 5.76
C LEU A 34 -17.59 -9.78 4.37
N ASN A 35 -18.86 -10.14 4.22
CA ASN A 35 -19.56 -10.04 2.93
C ASN A 35 -19.61 -8.60 2.41
N ILE A 36 -19.84 -7.64 3.28
CA ILE A 36 -19.88 -6.23 2.90
C ILE A 36 -18.45 -5.68 2.72
N ALA A 37 -17.54 -5.99 3.63
CA ALA A 37 -16.19 -5.46 3.63
C ALA A 37 -15.35 -5.92 2.42
N LYS A 38 -15.66 -7.06 1.80
CA LYS A 38 -14.96 -7.53 0.59
C LYS A 38 -15.00 -6.53 -0.57
N GLU A 39 -16.00 -5.64 -0.59
CA GLU A 39 -16.11 -4.58 -1.59
C GLU A 39 -14.98 -3.53 -1.49
N SER A 40 -14.23 -3.50 -0.39
CA SER A 40 -13.04 -2.66 -0.23
C SER A 40 -11.90 -3.03 -1.19
N PHE A 41 -11.91 -4.24 -1.73
CA PHE A 41 -10.93 -4.70 -2.69
C PHE A 41 -11.42 -4.51 -4.13
N ASN A 42 -10.62 -3.81 -4.93
CA ASN A 42 -10.91 -3.61 -6.36
C ASN A 42 -10.56 -4.83 -7.22
N ASN A 43 -9.67 -5.69 -6.73
CA ASN A 43 -9.21 -6.88 -7.44
C ASN A 43 -10.20 -8.03 -7.25
N LEU A 44 -10.73 -8.54 -8.35
CA LEU A 44 -11.65 -9.67 -8.35
C LEU A 44 -11.04 -10.92 -7.69
N TYR A 45 -9.75 -11.15 -7.88
CA TYR A 45 -9.06 -12.29 -7.27
C TYR A 45 -9.10 -12.23 -5.73
N LEU A 46 -8.86 -11.05 -5.16
CA LEU A 46 -8.94 -10.84 -3.71
C LEU A 46 -10.37 -11.03 -3.17
N ARG A 47 -11.37 -10.59 -3.95
CA ARG A 47 -12.78 -10.81 -3.57
C ARG A 47 -13.15 -12.29 -3.57
N LEU A 48 -12.71 -13.05 -4.56
CA LEU A 48 -12.93 -14.48 -4.63
C LEU A 48 -12.23 -15.23 -3.48
N GLU A 49 -11.02 -14.81 -3.11
CA GLU A 49 -10.34 -15.34 -1.93
C GLU A 49 -11.10 -15.05 -0.64
N LEU A 50 -11.72 -13.87 -0.52
CA LEU A 50 -12.57 -13.54 0.61
C LEU A 50 -13.84 -14.37 0.65
N ASP A 51 -14.43 -14.73 -0.48
CA ASP A 51 -15.57 -15.66 -0.53
C ASP A 51 -15.17 -17.05 0.00
N VAL A 52 -13.97 -17.51 -0.32
CA VAL A 52 -13.43 -18.77 0.22
C VAL A 52 -13.20 -18.65 1.74
N ILE A 53 -12.67 -17.55 2.20
CA ILE A 53 -12.44 -17.28 3.63
C ILE A 53 -13.78 -17.22 4.38
N GLU A 54 -14.77 -16.52 3.84
CA GLU A 54 -16.14 -16.48 4.40
C GLU A 54 -16.71 -17.88 4.57
N ASN A 55 -16.61 -18.73 3.55
CA ASN A 55 -17.08 -20.12 3.62
C ASN A 55 -16.35 -20.94 4.70
N ARG A 56 -15.05 -20.72 4.90
CA ARG A 56 -14.29 -21.36 5.99
C ARG A 56 -14.78 -20.92 7.36
N VAL A 57 -15.05 -19.63 7.54
CA VAL A 57 -15.59 -19.08 8.78
C VAL A 57 -16.99 -19.64 9.06
N ILE A 58 -17.86 -19.74 8.04
CA ILE A 58 -19.18 -20.35 8.12
C ILE A 58 -19.05 -21.82 8.56
N SER A 59 -18.04 -22.54 8.10
CA SER A 59 -17.77 -23.93 8.44
C SER A 59 -17.15 -24.11 9.84
N GLY A 60 -16.88 -23.04 10.57
CA GLY A 60 -16.40 -23.06 11.95
C GLY A 60 -14.91 -22.73 12.16
N SER A 61 -14.18 -22.42 11.10
CA SER A 61 -12.78 -21.96 11.24
C SER A 61 -12.71 -20.56 11.82
N SER A 62 -11.65 -20.28 12.59
CA SER A 62 -11.40 -18.91 13.07
C SER A 62 -11.02 -17.97 11.93
N LEU A 63 -11.20 -16.68 12.15
CA LEU A 63 -10.77 -15.66 11.17
C LEU A 63 -9.28 -15.75 10.85
N SER A 64 -8.44 -15.83 11.88
CA SER A 64 -6.99 -15.90 11.70
C SER A 64 -6.56 -17.14 10.92
N GLN A 65 -7.15 -18.30 11.23
CA GLN A 65 -6.87 -19.53 10.50
C GLN A 65 -7.33 -19.44 9.04
N SER A 66 -8.51 -18.90 8.79
CA SER A 66 -9.08 -18.76 7.44
C SER A 66 -8.23 -17.83 6.57
N PHE A 67 -7.73 -16.73 7.12
CA PHE A 67 -6.83 -15.82 6.42
C PHE A 67 -5.41 -16.38 6.27
N SER A 68 -4.91 -17.15 7.24
CA SER A 68 -3.56 -17.72 7.17
C SER A 68 -3.40 -18.78 6.09
N GLU A 69 -4.47 -19.47 5.74
CA GLU A 69 -4.50 -20.43 4.64
C GLU A 69 -4.49 -19.76 3.27
N SER A 70 -4.89 -18.49 3.20
CA SER A 70 -4.76 -17.67 2.00
C SER A 70 -3.40 -16.96 1.98
N LYS A 71 -2.61 -17.15 0.93
CA LYS A 71 -1.27 -16.54 0.79
C LYS A 71 -1.30 -15.18 0.12
N VAL A 72 -2.46 -14.61 -0.09
CA VAL A 72 -2.66 -13.38 -0.87
C VAL A 72 -2.56 -12.13 -0.01
N PHE A 73 -2.97 -12.23 1.25
CA PHE A 73 -3.00 -11.10 2.17
C PHE A 73 -1.62 -10.82 2.78
N PRO A 74 -1.34 -9.55 3.17
CA PRO A 74 -0.08 -9.21 3.81
C PRO A 74 0.18 -10.07 5.06
N ARG A 75 1.41 -10.56 5.19
CA ARG A 75 1.83 -11.37 6.35
C ARG A 75 1.57 -10.69 7.69
N VAL A 76 1.85 -9.40 7.75
CA VAL A 76 1.63 -8.57 8.93
C VAL A 76 0.16 -8.57 9.34
N PHE A 77 -0.74 -8.43 8.38
CA PHE A 77 -2.19 -8.49 8.62
C PHE A 77 -2.59 -9.83 9.25
N VAL A 78 -2.14 -10.93 8.70
CA VAL A 78 -2.43 -12.28 9.23
C VAL A 78 -1.87 -12.47 10.64
N GLN A 79 -0.64 -12.02 10.89
CA GLN A 79 -0.02 -12.10 12.22
C GLN A 79 -0.78 -11.28 13.26
N LEU A 80 -1.26 -10.09 12.90
CA LEU A 80 -2.07 -9.26 13.79
C LEU A 80 -3.44 -9.90 14.07
N LEU A 81 -4.04 -10.58 13.07
CA LEU A 81 -5.25 -11.37 13.28
C LEU A 81 -5.03 -12.51 14.27
N ILE A 82 -3.94 -13.25 14.13
CA ILE A 82 -3.58 -14.34 15.05
C ILE A 82 -3.42 -13.81 16.47
N SER A 83 -2.73 -12.69 16.63
CA SER A 83 -2.54 -12.05 17.94
C SER A 83 -3.86 -11.54 18.54
N GLY A 84 -4.76 -11.03 17.71
CA GLY A 84 -6.04 -10.50 18.13
C GLY A 84 -7.09 -11.56 18.47
N ASP A 85 -7.08 -12.70 17.80
CA ASP A 85 -7.99 -13.83 18.09
C ASP A 85 -7.84 -14.36 19.54
N MET A 86 -6.67 -14.15 20.14
CA MET A 86 -6.37 -14.65 21.49
C MET A 86 -6.95 -13.80 22.62
N GLY A 87 -7.40 -12.57 22.37
CA GLY A 87 -7.62 -11.66 23.48
C GLY A 87 -8.77 -10.68 23.38
N GLY A 88 -9.68 -10.72 22.40
CA GLY A 88 -10.59 -9.63 22.36
C GLY A 88 -11.75 -9.66 21.40
N LYS A 89 -12.48 -8.57 21.43
CA LYS A 89 -13.59 -8.28 20.54
C LYS A 89 -13.07 -8.08 19.12
N VAL A 90 -13.76 -8.66 18.16
CA VAL A 90 -13.43 -8.55 16.71
C VAL A 90 -13.33 -7.09 16.28
N SER A 91 -14.23 -6.23 16.74
CA SER A 91 -14.22 -4.80 16.44
C SER A 91 -12.93 -4.10 16.85
N GLU A 92 -12.46 -4.33 18.08
CA GLU A 92 -11.21 -3.74 18.61
C GLU A 92 -9.98 -4.29 17.90
N MET A 93 -10.00 -5.57 17.56
CA MET A 93 -8.93 -6.21 16.79
C MET A 93 -8.74 -5.53 15.42
N PHE A 94 -9.81 -5.34 14.66
CA PHE A 94 -9.75 -4.70 13.36
C PHE A 94 -9.39 -3.21 13.45
N GLU A 95 -9.78 -2.51 14.49
CA GLU A 95 -9.35 -1.13 14.75
C GLU A 95 -7.83 -1.04 14.91
N LYS A 96 -7.24 -1.90 15.72
CA LYS A 96 -5.78 -1.94 15.92
C LYS A 96 -5.03 -2.29 14.65
N ILE A 97 -5.52 -3.26 13.89
CA ILE A 97 -4.91 -3.66 12.62
C ILE A 97 -4.99 -2.52 11.60
N LYS A 98 -6.15 -1.87 11.49
CA LYS A 98 -6.33 -0.70 10.65
C LYS A 98 -5.32 0.40 10.97
N ASN A 99 -5.19 0.77 12.23
CA ASN A 99 -4.28 1.82 12.66
C ASN A 99 -2.82 1.48 12.34
N TYR A 100 -2.43 0.22 12.53
CA TYR A 100 -1.10 -0.25 12.16
C TYR A 100 -0.85 -0.16 10.65
N LEU A 101 -1.77 -0.63 9.83
CA LEU A 101 -1.65 -0.61 8.37
C LEU A 101 -1.65 0.82 7.82
N ASP A 102 -2.47 1.71 8.38
CA ASP A 102 -2.49 3.13 8.01
C ASP A 102 -1.14 3.80 8.29
N GLN A 103 -0.51 3.50 9.44
CA GLN A 103 0.83 4.00 9.76
C GLN A 103 1.89 3.48 8.80
N GLU A 104 1.83 2.22 8.40
CA GLU A 104 2.74 1.64 7.42
C GLU A 104 2.60 2.31 6.05
N VAL A 105 1.39 2.51 5.57
CA VAL A 105 1.11 3.21 4.30
C VAL A 105 1.61 4.66 4.36
N GLU A 106 1.37 5.36 5.45
CA GLU A 106 1.82 6.74 5.63
C GLU A 106 3.35 6.83 5.71
N SER A 107 3.99 5.90 6.40
CA SER A 107 5.45 5.83 6.47
C SER A 107 6.08 5.68 5.09
N VAL A 108 5.55 4.79 4.27
CA VAL A 108 6.03 4.59 2.89
C VAL A 108 5.78 5.82 2.03
N ARG A 109 4.62 6.47 2.18
CA ARG A 109 4.30 7.72 1.49
C ARG A 109 5.29 8.83 1.85
N ASN A 110 5.61 8.98 3.13
CA ASN A 110 6.57 9.97 3.62
C ASN A 110 7.98 9.71 3.08
N ILE A 111 8.41 8.45 3.04
CA ILE A 111 9.68 8.06 2.43
C ILE A 111 9.72 8.45 0.96
N MET A 112 8.66 8.17 0.20
CA MET A 112 8.56 8.55 -1.21
C MET A 112 8.67 10.07 -1.40
N LEU A 113 7.95 10.84 -0.59
CA LEU A 113 8.01 12.31 -0.65
C LEU A 113 9.40 12.84 -0.30
N THR A 114 10.09 12.23 0.67
CA THR A 114 11.45 12.60 1.06
C THR A 114 12.45 12.38 -0.09
N PHE A 115 12.29 11.31 -0.87
CA PHE A 115 13.13 11.07 -2.04
C PHE A 115 12.77 11.93 -3.25
N LEU A 116 11.56 12.43 -3.32
CA LEU A 116 11.11 13.27 -4.42
C LEU A 116 11.89 14.60 -4.47
N GLN A 117 12.16 15.21 -3.34
CA GLN A 117 12.86 16.49 -3.22
C GLN A 117 14.28 16.44 -3.83
N PRO A 118 15.18 15.49 -3.44
CA PRO A 118 16.49 15.39 -4.08
C PRO A 118 16.41 15.03 -5.56
N SER A 119 15.42 14.24 -5.96
CA SER A 119 15.22 13.87 -7.37
C SER A 119 14.89 15.09 -8.23
N ILE A 120 14.06 16.00 -7.74
CA ILE A 120 13.73 17.26 -8.45
C ILE A 120 14.97 18.13 -8.60
N ILE A 121 15.78 18.27 -7.55
CA ILE A 121 17.02 19.05 -7.58
C ILE A 121 17.99 18.47 -8.62
N LEU A 122 18.13 17.14 -8.66
CA LEU A 122 19.00 16.46 -9.62
C LEU A 122 18.53 16.70 -11.07
N VAL A 123 17.23 16.55 -11.32
CA VAL A 123 16.64 16.80 -12.66
C VAL A 123 16.86 18.27 -13.08
N MET A 124 16.62 19.20 -12.19
CA MET A 124 16.86 20.64 -12.45
C MET A 124 18.36 20.92 -12.73
N GLY A 125 19.27 20.30 -11.99
CA GLY A 125 20.69 20.41 -12.19
C GLY A 125 21.13 19.90 -13.58
N VAL A 126 20.62 18.73 -13.99
CA VAL A 126 20.87 18.19 -15.33
C VAL A 126 20.32 19.12 -16.42
N PHE A 127 19.13 19.67 -16.20
CA PHE A 127 18.51 20.60 -17.15
C PHE A 127 19.34 21.86 -17.34
N VAL A 128 19.80 22.47 -16.25
CA VAL A 128 20.70 23.64 -16.26
C VAL A 128 22.02 23.29 -16.98
N LEU A 129 22.60 22.13 -16.69
CA LEU A 129 23.82 21.67 -17.35
C LEU A 129 23.65 21.57 -18.88
N LEU A 130 22.53 21.02 -19.34
CA LEU A 130 22.23 20.95 -20.77
C LEU A 130 22.11 22.32 -21.41
N ILE A 131 21.49 23.29 -20.74
CA ILE A 131 21.40 24.67 -21.23
C ILE A 131 22.79 25.29 -21.35
N VAL A 132 23.63 25.16 -20.31
CA VAL A 132 24.98 25.69 -20.31
C VAL A 132 25.82 25.09 -21.44
N LEU A 133 25.77 23.76 -21.61
CA LEU A 133 26.47 23.08 -22.72
C LEU A 133 25.98 23.55 -24.10
N SER A 134 24.70 23.74 -24.27
CA SER A 134 24.10 24.23 -25.51
C SER A 134 24.60 25.63 -25.89
N ILE A 135 24.91 26.45 -24.91
CA ILE A 135 25.46 27.82 -25.17
C ILE A 135 26.98 27.76 -25.35
N MET A 136 27.69 26.94 -24.59
CA MET A 136 29.16 26.88 -24.62
C MET A 136 29.69 26.21 -25.92
N LEU A 137 29.04 25.16 -26.40
CA LEU A 137 29.51 24.44 -27.60
C LEU A 137 29.66 25.32 -28.84
N PRO A 138 28.66 26.14 -29.24
CA PRO A 138 28.82 27.06 -30.35
C PRO A 138 29.90 28.12 -30.15
N LEU A 139 30.07 28.63 -28.91
CA LEU A 139 31.08 29.61 -28.57
C LEU A 139 32.50 29.07 -28.69
N LEU A 140 32.72 27.82 -28.27
CA LEU A 140 34.02 27.14 -28.44
C LEU A 140 34.34 26.88 -29.91
N GLN A 141 33.36 26.54 -30.73
CA GLN A 141 33.52 26.36 -32.15
C GLN A 141 33.87 27.67 -32.84
N MET A 142 33.22 28.76 -32.49
CA MET A 142 33.55 30.10 -33.02
C MET A 142 34.96 30.51 -32.61
N ASN A 143 35.40 30.25 -31.38
CA ASN A 143 36.73 30.56 -30.91
C ASN A 143 37.81 29.79 -31.72
N ASN A 144 37.58 28.51 -31.98
CA ASN A 144 38.46 27.69 -32.78
C ASN A 144 38.56 28.16 -34.25
N LEU A 145 37.45 28.67 -34.82
CA LEU A 145 37.42 29.24 -36.16
C LEU A 145 38.24 30.53 -36.24
N ILE A 146 38.21 31.35 -35.20
CA ILE A 146 39.00 32.63 -35.13
C ILE A 146 40.49 32.34 -34.96
N PHE A 147 40.88 31.30 -34.21
CA PHE A 147 42.29 30.92 -34.05
C PHE A 147 42.90 30.22 -35.25
N ASN A 148 42.11 29.60 -36.14
CA ASN A 148 42.55 28.93 -37.38
C ASN A 148 42.64 29.88 -38.59
N LEU A 149 42.28 31.13 -38.41
CA LEU A 149 42.47 32.20 -39.37
C LEU A 149 43.79 32.94 -39.10
#